data_d62f88c786be7273964e48521eff53e3
#
_entry.id   d62f88c786be7273964e48521eff53e3
#
_cell.length_a   1.000
_cell.length_b   1.000
_cell.length_c   1.000
_cell.angle_alpha   90.00
_cell.angle_beta   90.00
_cell.angle_gamma   90.00
#
_symmetry.space_group_name_H-M   'P 1'
#
loop_
_entity.id
_entity.type
_entity.pdbx_description
1 polymer ?
#
loop_
_entity_poly.entity_id
_entity_poly.type
_entity_poly.pdbx_seq_one_letter_code
_entity_poly.pdbx_strand_id
1 'polypeptide(L)'
;FTLYNGDPDQKITMTSFPYDWMEASFFYTNIQGMSYCLFDSDDPVCDQDYKDKGFNFKLRLKEEGIFPAIAIGINDIAGTGFYSSEYIVGSYGINNIDFHFGISWGALNGSKNSFTNPLGKISGQFFDRPSSTEDKGGQFQPSRYFSGEKASPFFGISYALNTKILIKFETDN
;
A
#
# COMPACT_ATOMS: atom_id res chain seq x y z
N PHE A 1 8.41 0.82 -14.99
CA PHE A 1 7.20 1.44 -15.52
C PHE A 1 6.16 0.36 -15.77
N THR A 2 5.00 0.52 -15.16
CA THR A 2 3.86 -0.39 -15.34
C THR A 2 2.65 0.44 -15.76
N LEU A 3 1.97 -0.02 -16.80
CA LEU A 3 0.70 0.50 -17.25
C LEU A 3 -0.35 -0.60 -17.07
N TYR A 4 -1.35 -0.34 -16.30
CA TYR A 4 -2.53 -1.17 -16.17
C TYR A 4 -3.73 -0.44 -16.77
N ASN A 5 -4.37 -1.07 -17.74
CA ASN A 5 -5.57 -0.56 -18.40
C ASN A 5 -6.65 -1.63 -18.32
N GLY A 6 -7.30 -1.71 -17.17
CA GLY A 6 -8.31 -2.70 -16.85
C GLY A 6 -9.62 -2.06 -16.41
N ASP A 7 -10.56 -2.89 -16.00
CA ASP A 7 -11.80 -2.53 -15.34
C ASP A 7 -11.72 -3.03 -13.88
N PRO A 8 -12.00 -2.20 -12.87
CA PRO A 8 -12.56 -0.84 -12.96
C PRO A 8 -11.53 0.28 -13.17
N ASP A 9 -10.24 0.06 -12.94
CA ASP A 9 -9.26 1.14 -12.83
C ASP A 9 -8.24 1.17 -13.96
N GLN A 10 -7.79 2.38 -14.28
CA GLN A 10 -6.61 2.61 -15.12
C GLN A 10 -5.49 3.17 -14.24
N LYS A 11 -4.32 2.51 -14.26
CA LYS A 11 -3.21 2.88 -13.39
C LYS A 11 -1.89 2.95 -14.13
N ILE A 12 -1.14 4.02 -13.88
CA ILE A 12 0.25 4.16 -14.29
C ILE A 12 1.12 4.15 -13.03
N THR A 13 2.18 3.36 -13.01
CA THR A 13 3.15 3.35 -11.93
C THR A 13 4.56 3.48 -12.50
N MET A 14 5.35 4.37 -11.93
CA MET A 14 6.77 4.55 -12.22
C MET A 14 7.55 4.22 -10.97
N THR A 15 8.41 3.20 -11.05
CA THR A 15 9.21 2.75 -9.91
C THR A 15 10.69 3.02 -10.15
N SER A 16 11.38 3.47 -9.14
CA SER A 16 12.82 3.71 -9.09
C SER A 16 13.44 3.05 -7.86
N PHE A 17 14.68 2.63 -8.00
CA PHE A 17 15.50 2.07 -6.92
C PHE A 17 16.72 2.98 -6.70
N PRO A 18 16.54 4.14 -6.03
CA PRO A 18 17.62 5.10 -5.87
C PRO A 18 18.78 4.56 -5.02
N TYR A 19 18.49 3.59 -4.15
CA TYR A 19 19.46 2.88 -3.32
C TYR A 19 19.05 1.41 -3.21
N ASP A 20 20.01 0.53 -2.91
CA ASP A 20 19.75 -0.92 -2.77
C ASP A 20 18.74 -1.27 -1.67
N TRP A 21 18.60 -0.38 -0.70
CA TRP A 21 17.67 -0.52 0.42
C TRP A 21 16.36 0.25 0.27
N MET A 22 16.18 1.00 -0.84
CA MET A 22 15.04 1.89 -1.06
C MET A 22 14.40 1.69 -2.42
N GLU A 23 13.10 1.45 -2.43
CA GLU A 23 12.23 1.52 -3.59
C GLU A 23 11.29 2.72 -3.42
N ALA A 24 11.18 3.53 -4.45
CA ALA A 24 10.25 4.65 -4.51
C ALA A 24 9.43 4.56 -5.79
N SER A 25 8.14 4.73 -5.70
CA SER A 25 7.27 4.79 -6.87
C SER A 25 6.29 5.94 -6.81
N PHE A 26 5.96 6.46 -7.98
CA PHE A 26 4.86 7.37 -8.22
C PHE A 26 3.75 6.60 -8.92
N PHE A 27 2.51 6.81 -8.51
CA PHE A 27 1.34 6.27 -9.21
C PHE A 27 0.34 7.37 -9.56
N TYR A 28 -0.39 7.12 -10.63
CA TYR A 28 -1.58 7.86 -11.02
C TYR A 28 -2.65 6.85 -11.40
N THR A 29 -3.83 6.98 -10.80
CA THR A 29 -4.97 6.08 -11.03
C THR A 29 -6.20 6.89 -11.42
N ASN A 30 -6.91 6.43 -12.45
CA ASN A 30 -8.26 6.89 -12.78
C ASN A 30 -9.23 5.80 -12.33
N ILE A 31 -10.10 6.13 -11.36
CA ILE A 31 -11.05 5.19 -10.76
C ILE A 31 -12.36 5.29 -11.52
N GLN A 32 -12.57 4.36 -12.45
CA GLN A 32 -13.76 4.36 -13.31
C GLN A 32 -15.04 4.08 -12.49
N GLY A 33 -16.07 4.82 -12.80
CA GLY A 33 -17.38 4.67 -12.14
C GLY A 33 -17.49 5.35 -10.77
N MET A 34 -16.42 5.98 -10.29
CA MET A 34 -16.45 6.86 -9.14
C MET A 34 -16.41 8.30 -9.63
N SER A 35 -17.60 8.96 -9.69
CA SER A 35 -17.70 10.32 -10.22
C SER A 35 -17.08 11.33 -9.24
N TYR A 36 -16.30 12.25 -9.79
CA TYR A 36 -15.83 13.43 -9.09
C TYR A 36 -16.76 14.60 -9.42
N CYS A 37 -17.44 15.13 -8.40
CA CYS A 37 -18.40 16.22 -8.55
C CYS A 37 -17.81 17.53 -8.03
N LEU A 38 -17.85 18.57 -8.86
CA LEU A 38 -17.54 19.94 -8.44
C LEU A 38 -18.79 20.59 -7.85
N PHE A 39 -18.76 20.95 -6.58
CA PHE A 39 -19.86 21.58 -5.86
C PHE A 39 -19.74 23.11 -5.82
N ASP A 40 -19.32 23.73 -6.91
CA ASP A 40 -19.09 25.18 -6.96
C ASP A 40 -20.34 25.97 -7.42
N SER A 41 -21.48 25.29 -7.60
CA SER A 41 -22.75 25.85 -8.03
C SER A 41 -23.91 25.08 -7.46
N ASP A 42 -25.13 25.64 -7.52
CA ASP A 42 -26.39 24.96 -7.13
C ASP A 42 -26.66 23.68 -7.93
N ASP A 43 -25.88 23.45 -9.00
CA ASP A 43 -25.98 22.28 -9.86
C ASP A 43 -24.60 21.59 -9.94
N PRO A 44 -24.39 20.46 -9.22
CA PRO A 44 -23.10 19.80 -9.20
C PRO A 44 -22.77 19.19 -10.57
N VAL A 45 -21.62 19.55 -11.13
CA VAL A 45 -21.13 18.97 -12.38
C VAL A 45 -20.28 17.74 -12.05
N CYS A 46 -20.76 16.56 -12.45
CA CYS A 46 -20.12 15.25 -12.24
C CYS A 46 -19.75 14.66 -13.61
N ASP A 47 -18.82 15.29 -14.30
CA ASP A 47 -18.48 14.96 -15.69
C ASP A 47 -17.15 14.18 -15.84
N GLN A 48 -16.48 13.87 -14.73
CA GLN A 48 -15.23 13.14 -14.76
C GLN A 48 -15.12 12.08 -13.65
N ASP A 49 -14.34 11.05 -13.93
CA ASP A 49 -13.99 10.05 -12.93
C ASP A 49 -13.04 10.60 -11.88
N TYR A 50 -13.11 10.00 -10.69
CA TYR A 50 -12.19 10.30 -9.59
C TYR A 50 -10.76 9.87 -9.95
N LYS A 51 -9.80 10.75 -9.67
CA LYS A 51 -8.39 10.53 -9.98
C LYS A 51 -7.57 10.58 -8.70
N ASP A 52 -6.73 9.59 -8.52
CA ASP A 52 -5.78 9.55 -7.41
C ASP A 52 -4.35 9.51 -7.90
N LYS A 53 -3.47 10.14 -7.15
CA LYS A 53 -2.03 10.14 -7.40
C LYS A 53 -1.30 10.20 -6.06
N GLY A 54 -0.19 9.52 -5.96
CA GLY A 54 0.61 9.52 -4.74
C GLY A 54 1.97 8.88 -4.95
N PHE A 55 2.71 8.82 -3.87
CA PHE A 55 4.00 8.15 -3.82
C PHE A 55 3.94 6.95 -2.89
N ASN A 56 4.66 5.89 -3.28
CA ASN A 56 4.87 4.74 -2.42
C ASN A 56 6.37 4.63 -2.13
N PHE A 57 6.68 4.25 -0.90
CA PHE A 57 8.05 3.98 -0.48
C PHE A 57 8.12 2.63 0.21
N LYS A 58 9.19 1.88 -0.12
CA LYS A 58 9.54 0.65 0.57
C LYS A 58 11.00 0.74 0.98
N LEU A 59 11.27 0.51 2.25
CA LEU A 59 12.60 0.57 2.83
C LEU A 59 12.98 -0.80 3.38
N ARG A 60 14.10 -1.35 2.92
CA ARG A 60 14.69 -2.54 3.51
C ARG A 60 15.50 -2.14 4.74
N LEU A 61 15.00 -2.51 5.91
CA LEU A 61 15.60 -2.18 7.20
C LEU A 61 16.71 -3.17 7.58
N LYS A 62 16.60 -4.42 7.10
CA LYS A 62 17.55 -5.49 7.36
C LYS A 62 17.67 -6.40 6.15
N GLU A 63 18.88 -6.78 5.82
CA GLU A 63 19.15 -7.80 4.80
C GLU A 63 18.92 -9.22 5.33
N GLU A 64 18.61 -10.11 4.41
CA GLU A 64 18.51 -11.53 4.70
C GLU A 64 19.89 -12.12 5.07
N GLY A 65 19.87 -13.04 6.04
CA GLY A 65 21.03 -13.78 6.49
C GLY A 65 20.55 -14.99 7.30
N ILE A 66 21.02 -15.13 8.54
CA ILE A 66 20.49 -16.16 9.47
C ILE A 66 19.01 -15.86 9.81
N PHE A 67 18.62 -14.59 9.79
CA PHE A 67 17.26 -14.11 10.03
C PHE A 67 16.66 -13.55 8.74
N PRO A 68 15.33 -13.49 8.63
CA PRO A 68 14.65 -12.90 7.49
C PRO A 68 15.10 -11.47 7.21
N ALA A 69 15.06 -11.07 5.93
CA ALA A 69 15.05 -9.67 5.55
C ALA A 69 13.81 -8.99 6.12
N ILE A 70 13.93 -7.73 6.53
CA ILE A 70 12.80 -6.94 7.05
C ILE A 70 12.67 -5.67 6.21
N ALA A 71 11.46 -5.43 5.72
CA ALA A 71 11.12 -4.21 5.02
C ALA A 71 9.86 -3.57 5.61
N ILE A 72 9.78 -2.25 5.46
CA ILE A 72 8.63 -1.43 5.79
C ILE A 72 8.18 -0.70 4.53
N GLY A 73 6.88 -0.62 4.30
CA GLY A 73 6.32 0.11 3.19
C GLY A 73 5.23 1.07 3.62
N ILE A 74 5.15 2.18 2.91
CA ILE A 74 4.09 3.19 3.06
C ILE A 74 3.61 3.53 1.66
N ASN A 75 2.32 3.37 1.41
CA ASN A 75 1.67 3.66 0.14
C ASN A 75 0.82 4.93 0.27
N ASP A 76 0.71 5.63 -0.85
CA ASP A 76 -0.12 6.81 -1.01
C ASP A 76 0.29 7.96 -0.06
N ILE A 77 1.60 8.24 -0.05
CA ILE A 77 2.15 9.43 0.62
C ILE A 77 1.86 10.64 -0.26
N ALA A 78 1.34 11.70 0.36
CA ALA A 78 1.01 12.97 -0.31
C ALA A 78 0.02 12.82 -1.49
N GLY A 79 -0.76 11.75 -1.48
CA GLY A 79 -1.91 11.55 -2.38
C GLY A 79 -3.21 11.97 -1.71
N THR A 80 -4.33 11.46 -2.22
CA THR A 80 -5.65 11.71 -1.61
C THR A 80 -5.84 10.90 -0.32
N GLY A 81 -5.04 9.87 -0.12
CA GLY A 81 -5.14 8.92 0.98
C GLY A 81 -6.16 7.81 0.74
N PHE A 82 -6.73 7.70 -0.43
CA PHE A 82 -7.68 6.66 -0.79
C PHE A 82 -7.07 5.26 -0.71
N TYR A 83 -5.83 5.11 -1.22
CA TYR A 83 -5.06 3.87 -1.15
C TYR A 83 -4.04 3.85 0.00
N SER A 84 -4.14 4.79 0.94
CA SER A 84 -3.18 4.89 2.04
C SER A 84 -3.12 3.63 2.85
N SER A 85 -1.95 3.02 2.86
CA SER A 85 -1.70 1.77 3.55
C SER A 85 -0.23 1.65 3.94
N GLU A 86 0.01 0.92 4.99
CA GLU A 86 1.34 0.65 5.50
C GLU A 86 1.50 -0.85 5.75
N TYR A 87 2.75 -1.31 5.70
CA TYR A 87 3.05 -2.69 6.02
C TYR A 87 4.46 -2.87 6.57
N ILE A 88 4.63 -3.92 7.32
CA ILE A 88 5.94 -4.47 7.72
C ILE A 88 5.96 -5.90 7.22
N VAL A 89 7.02 -6.29 6.52
CA VAL A 89 7.15 -7.62 5.94
C VAL A 89 8.52 -8.23 6.26
N GLY A 90 8.51 -9.50 6.65
CA GLY A 90 9.67 -10.35 6.72
C GLY A 90 9.71 -11.26 5.49
N SER A 91 10.90 -11.43 4.89
CA SER A 91 11.11 -12.29 3.72
C SER A 91 12.30 -13.21 3.97
N TYR A 92 12.15 -14.49 3.62
CA TYR A 92 13.19 -15.49 3.79
C TYR A 92 13.21 -16.50 2.65
N GLY A 93 14.38 -16.64 2.03
CA GLY A 93 14.60 -17.55 0.92
C GLY A 93 15.14 -18.91 1.35
N ILE A 94 14.58 -19.98 0.82
CA ILE A 94 15.10 -21.34 0.95
C ILE A 94 15.20 -21.95 -0.44
N ASN A 95 16.40 -22.11 -0.94
CA ASN A 95 16.67 -22.56 -2.32
C ASN A 95 15.97 -21.66 -3.35
N ASN A 96 14.95 -22.18 -4.03
CA ASN A 96 14.20 -21.48 -5.08
C ASN A 96 12.84 -20.94 -4.58
N ILE A 97 12.60 -20.96 -3.28
CA ILE A 97 11.33 -20.54 -2.68
C ILE A 97 11.62 -19.37 -1.75
N ASP A 98 10.89 -18.27 -1.94
CA ASP A 98 10.86 -17.14 -1.02
C ASP A 98 9.52 -17.09 -0.29
N PHE A 99 9.58 -17.01 1.01
CA PHE A 99 8.45 -16.84 1.90
C PHE A 99 8.37 -15.38 2.35
N HIS A 100 7.17 -14.83 2.32
CA HIS A 100 6.88 -13.49 2.77
C HIS A 100 5.76 -13.53 3.80
N PHE A 101 5.96 -12.90 4.94
CA PHE A 101 4.95 -12.76 5.96
C PHE A 101 4.97 -11.34 6.50
N GLY A 102 3.80 -10.72 6.60
CA GLY A 102 3.71 -9.33 7.03
C GLY A 102 2.43 -8.98 7.77
N ILE A 103 2.42 -7.76 8.24
CA ILE A 103 1.27 -7.10 8.89
C ILE A 103 1.04 -5.80 8.13
N SER A 104 -0.22 -5.50 7.86
CA SER A 104 -0.64 -4.30 7.12
C SER A 104 -1.70 -3.49 7.87
N TRP A 105 -1.76 -2.22 7.52
CA TRP A 105 -2.72 -1.23 8.01
C TRP A 105 -3.36 -0.47 6.86
N GLY A 106 -4.42 0.27 7.12
CA GLY A 106 -5.10 1.11 6.15
C GLY A 106 -5.83 0.32 5.07
N ALA A 107 -5.70 0.69 3.81
CA ALA A 107 -6.39 0.06 2.69
C ALA A 107 -6.02 -1.42 2.48
N LEU A 108 -4.85 -1.85 2.96
CA LEU A 108 -4.44 -3.26 2.97
C LEU A 108 -5.00 -4.05 4.16
N ASN A 109 -5.74 -3.39 5.07
CA ASN A 109 -6.35 -4.05 6.20
C ASN A 109 -7.69 -4.67 5.80
N GLY A 110 -7.68 -5.94 5.49
CA GLY A 110 -8.89 -6.68 5.15
C GLY A 110 -9.84 -6.87 6.34
N SER A 111 -11.05 -7.33 6.05
CA SER A 111 -12.11 -7.46 7.06
C SER A 111 -12.15 -8.82 7.77
N LYS A 112 -11.55 -9.86 7.19
CA LYS A 112 -11.79 -11.24 7.65
C LYS A 112 -10.87 -11.71 8.77
N ASN A 113 -9.57 -11.43 8.70
CA ASN A 113 -8.57 -11.95 9.65
C ASN A 113 -7.85 -10.84 10.41
N SER A 114 -8.50 -9.69 10.54
CA SER A 114 -7.92 -8.55 11.24
C SER A 114 -7.85 -8.79 12.76
N PHE A 115 -6.84 -8.24 13.39
CA PHE A 115 -6.63 -8.24 14.83
C PHE A 115 -6.39 -6.82 15.33
N THR A 116 -6.45 -6.61 16.63
CA THR A 116 -6.23 -5.29 17.23
C THR A 116 -4.82 -4.79 16.91
N ASN A 117 -4.72 -3.55 16.47
CA ASN A 117 -3.44 -2.92 16.14
C ASN A 117 -2.43 -3.05 17.28
N PRO A 118 -1.30 -3.76 17.07
CA PRO A 118 -0.33 -3.99 18.14
C PRO A 118 0.37 -2.71 18.60
N LEU A 119 0.46 -1.69 17.75
CA LEU A 119 1.08 -0.40 18.08
C LEU A 119 0.23 0.41 19.06
N GLY A 120 -1.07 0.15 19.14
CA GLY A 120 -1.95 0.74 20.14
C GLY A 120 -1.54 0.44 21.58
N LYS A 121 -0.78 -0.64 21.83
CA LYS A 121 -0.17 -0.94 23.13
C LYS A 121 1.00 -0.02 23.47
N ILE A 122 1.63 0.58 22.47
CA ILE A 122 2.73 1.55 22.66
C ILE A 122 2.15 2.93 22.92
N SER A 123 1.15 3.34 22.13
CA SER A 123 0.41 4.60 22.34
C SER A 123 -1.00 4.45 21.78
N GLY A 124 -1.99 4.90 22.57
CA GLY A 124 -3.40 4.92 22.15
C GLY A 124 -3.66 5.75 20.89
N GLN A 125 -2.78 6.67 20.54
CA GLN A 125 -2.87 7.46 19.31
C GLN A 125 -2.82 6.59 18.04
N PHE A 126 -2.21 5.40 18.09
CA PHE A 126 -2.20 4.47 16.96
C PHE A 126 -3.54 3.79 16.71
N PHE A 127 -4.52 3.93 17.58
CA PHE A 127 -5.87 3.45 17.30
C PHE A 127 -6.68 4.42 16.43
N ASP A 128 -6.31 5.70 16.42
CA ASP A 128 -7.03 6.72 15.68
C ASP A 128 -6.37 6.95 14.31
N ARG A 129 -7.02 6.46 13.24
CA ARG A 129 -6.62 6.76 11.87
C ARG A 129 -7.42 7.96 11.38
N PRO A 130 -6.78 9.11 11.12
CA PRO A 130 -7.46 10.25 10.52
C PRO A 130 -8.12 9.86 9.19
N SER A 131 -9.30 10.42 8.89
CA SER A 131 -9.97 10.24 7.60
C SER A 131 -9.07 10.71 6.45
N SER A 132 -9.31 10.17 5.25
CA SER A 132 -8.65 10.67 4.05
C SER A 132 -9.00 12.14 3.80
N THR A 133 -8.06 12.87 3.23
CA THR A 133 -8.30 14.27 2.79
C THR A 133 -8.81 14.22 1.35
N GLU A 134 -9.95 13.57 1.14
CA GLU A 134 -10.51 13.29 -0.19
C GLU A 134 -10.59 14.53 -1.08
N ASP A 135 -10.93 15.69 -0.49
CA ASP A 135 -11.06 16.95 -1.22
C ASP A 135 -9.75 17.73 -1.41
N LYS A 136 -8.67 17.35 -0.72
CA LYS A 136 -7.42 18.11 -0.69
C LYS A 136 -6.20 17.19 -0.76
N GLY A 137 -6.12 16.38 -1.81
CA GLY A 137 -4.95 15.53 -2.04
C GLY A 137 -3.62 16.28 -1.93
N GLY A 138 -2.54 15.58 -1.59
CA GLY A 138 -1.21 16.14 -1.45
C GLY A 138 -0.81 16.57 -0.04
N GLN A 139 -1.59 16.24 0.98
CA GLN A 139 -1.24 16.52 2.38
C GLN A 139 -0.45 15.37 2.99
N PHE A 140 0.67 15.72 3.62
CA PHE A 140 1.46 14.78 4.41
C PHE A 140 0.90 14.71 5.84
N GLN A 141 0.34 13.55 6.22
CA GLN A 141 -0.27 13.32 7.53
C GLN A 141 0.41 12.16 8.29
N PRO A 142 1.51 12.41 9.02
CA PRO A 142 2.25 11.34 9.70
C PRO A 142 1.44 10.53 10.72
N SER A 143 0.46 11.16 11.37
CA SER A 143 -0.44 10.49 12.33
C SER A 143 -1.31 9.40 11.71
N ARG A 144 -1.43 9.38 10.40
CA ARG A 144 -2.18 8.38 9.66
C ARG A 144 -1.42 7.06 9.50
N TYR A 145 -0.08 7.10 9.51
CA TYR A 145 0.71 5.92 9.22
C TYR A 145 0.72 4.94 10.39
N PHE A 146 0.54 3.63 10.06
CA PHE A 146 0.46 2.52 11.02
C PHE A 146 -0.64 2.65 12.06
N SER A 147 -1.64 3.47 11.79
CA SER A 147 -2.77 3.76 12.67
C SER A 147 -4.06 3.08 12.21
N GLY A 148 -5.04 3.05 13.11
CA GLY A 148 -6.33 2.38 12.98
C GLY A 148 -6.51 1.32 14.05
N GLU A 149 -7.75 0.96 14.38
CA GLU A 149 -8.08 -0.03 15.42
C GLU A 149 -7.55 -1.42 15.08
N LYS A 150 -7.45 -1.74 13.81
CA LYS A 150 -7.16 -3.07 13.28
C LYS A 150 -5.89 -3.07 12.43
N ALA A 151 -5.24 -4.23 12.42
CA ALA A 151 -4.18 -4.60 11.49
C ALA A 151 -4.49 -6.00 10.93
N SER A 152 -3.99 -6.35 9.76
CA SER A 152 -4.22 -7.64 9.12
C SER A 152 -2.91 -8.32 8.75
N PRO A 153 -2.80 -9.65 8.95
CA PRO A 153 -1.68 -10.41 8.45
C PRO A 153 -1.83 -10.63 6.95
N PHE A 154 -0.72 -10.73 6.24
CA PHE A 154 -0.66 -11.22 4.87
C PHE A 154 0.49 -12.19 4.70
N PHE A 155 0.40 -13.04 3.69
CA PHE A 155 1.39 -14.07 3.41
C PHE A 155 1.60 -14.20 1.91
N GLY A 156 2.84 -14.48 1.50
CA GLY A 156 3.18 -14.75 0.12
C GLY A 156 4.25 -15.83 -0.01
N ILE A 157 4.20 -16.55 -1.12
CA ILE A 157 5.24 -17.49 -1.55
C ILE A 157 5.60 -17.16 -3.00
N SER A 158 6.89 -17.08 -3.26
CA SER A 158 7.44 -16.98 -4.62
C SER A 158 8.29 -18.22 -4.90
N TYR A 159 8.06 -18.89 -6.01
CA TYR A 159 8.81 -20.07 -6.46
C TYR A 159 9.45 -19.84 -7.81
N ALA A 160 10.77 -19.78 -7.85
CA ALA A 160 11.53 -19.69 -9.09
C ALA A 160 11.69 -21.08 -9.70
N LEU A 161 10.82 -21.44 -10.65
CA LEU A 161 10.90 -22.71 -11.37
C LEU A 161 12.19 -22.80 -12.21
N ASN A 162 12.57 -21.71 -12.84
CA ASN A 162 13.82 -21.51 -13.56
C ASN A 162 14.10 -20.00 -13.73
N THR A 163 15.14 -19.63 -14.47
CA THR A 163 15.54 -18.23 -14.69
C THR A 163 14.51 -17.38 -15.47
N LYS A 164 13.48 -18.00 -16.03
CA LYS A 164 12.46 -17.32 -16.87
C LYS A 164 11.06 -17.38 -16.27
N ILE A 165 10.79 -18.31 -15.33
CA ILE A 165 9.45 -18.55 -14.78
C ILE A 165 9.50 -18.41 -13.28
N LEU A 166 8.73 -17.44 -12.76
CA LEU A 166 8.48 -17.21 -11.36
C LEU A 166 6.98 -17.37 -11.09
N ILE A 167 6.64 -18.28 -10.17
CA ILE A 167 5.27 -18.51 -9.74
C ILE A 167 5.10 -17.80 -8.40
N LYS A 168 4.07 -16.99 -8.26
CA LYS A 168 3.75 -16.29 -7.01
C LYS A 168 2.35 -16.68 -6.53
N PHE A 169 2.25 -16.87 -5.25
CA PHE A 169 1.00 -17.02 -4.53
C PHE A 169 0.99 -16.02 -3.39
N GLU A 170 -0.05 -15.23 -3.33
CA GLU A 170 -0.22 -14.20 -2.29
C GLU A 170 -1.64 -14.34 -1.73
N THR A 171 -1.78 -14.15 -0.42
CA THR A 171 -3.06 -14.04 0.25
C THR A 171 -3.02 -12.78 1.10
N ASP A 172 -3.95 -11.92 0.82
CA ASP A 172 -4.36 -10.77 1.60
C ASP A 172 -5.76 -11.01 2.16
N ASN A 173 -6.22 -10.14 3.01
CA ASN A 173 -7.52 -10.28 3.66
C ASN A 173 -8.58 -9.37 3.04
#